data_1e509e9e70ac42ae38ef3a244b1f6222
#
_entry.id   1e509e9e70ac42ae38ef3a244b1f6222
#
_cell.length_a   1.000
_cell.length_b   1.000
_cell.length_c   1.000
_cell.angle_alpha   90.00
_cell.angle_beta   90.00
_cell.angle_gamma   90.00
#
_symmetry.space_group_name_H-M   'P 1'
#
loop_
_entity.id
_entity.type
_entity.pdbx_description
1 polymer ?
#
loop_
_entity_poly.entity_id
_entity_poly.type
_entity_poly.pdbx_seq_one_letter_code
_entity_poly.pdbx_strand_id
1 'polypeptide(L)'
;MSALDAEAFQQRLDTYLQERSEEARAVRVGEKETSEQAAIVARYAGLFTREQLETLAGAEAAAAGDDSEEIARLRLTCQEGIVDRELAEREDALENALLAARVPWGDDELPLRSAQARLAVEAAYADRDALGAAVLEVSASFNDERRSLLAARNELEADVTGVADPVARNEAEKGVPLRPILDAVDGARVESTPAFTPQRERWLDRLLGPNREQTPASAHMAWIRRLSPLEATYTKERSVPVCLATLAALGFDLEAEQGIRPDLEDRPQKSPRACVIAADPPRVVHLITRAQGGLHDYEAFLHEAGHALHYAGCDPGLPLAFRRLARDHALTEIYSFLLDSISGEPGWHAEHFGLSVEEARENADAARFSNTILFRRYSAKLGYEMDFWKRFPTDGGTADGYEERLTAATGVRYPAANHLADMDAGFYSADYLRAWIRSAQLRAHLRREVGKDWWRRPETGALLRSLFREGTRPTTEQVAERIGFEPLDTAPLVAELAAA
;
A
#
# COMPACT_ATOMS: atom_id res chain seq x y z
N MET A 1 -30.74 -13.05 18.68
CA MET A 1 -29.85 -12.37 19.65
C MET A 1 -30.06 -10.89 19.47
N SER A 2 -30.25 -10.11 20.56
CA SER A 2 -30.40 -8.65 20.44
C SER A 2 -29.11 -8.03 19.93
N ALA A 3 -29.22 -6.90 19.21
CA ALA A 3 -28.09 -6.09 18.79
C ALA A 3 -27.27 -5.63 20.02
N LEU A 4 -25.96 -5.46 19.82
CA LEU A 4 -25.06 -4.92 20.83
C LEU A 4 -25.09 -3.38 20.73
N ASP A 5 -24.97 -2.71 21.88
CA ASP A 5 -24.66 -1.29 21.85
C ASP A 5 -23.27 -1.01 21.28
N ALA A 6 -22.96 0.25 20.97
CA ALA A 6 -21.70 0.59 20.31
C ALA A 6 -20.46 0.21 21.11
N GLU A 7 -20.51 0.33 22.43
CA GLU A 7 -19.37 -0.03 23.31
C GLU A 7 -19.16 -1.56 23.35
N ALA A 8 -20.22 -2.34 23.55
CA ALA A 8 -20.14 -3.80 23.56
C ALA A 8 -19.75 -4.35 22.17
N PHE A 9 -20.21 -3.71 21.09
CA PHE A 9 -19.77 -4.04 19.74
C PHE A 9 -18.28 -3.79 19.57
N GLN A 10 -17.79 -2.60 19.96
CA GLN A 10 -16.37 -2.22 19.87
C GLN A 10 -15.45 -3.21 20.61
N GLN A 11 -15.83 -3.63 21.85
CA GLN A 11 -15.03 -4.59 22.63
C GLN A 11 -14.93 -5.96 21.93
N ARG A 12 -16.01 -6.47 21.39
CA ARG A 12 -16.03 -7.74 20.67
C ARG A 12 -15.31 -7.65 19.32
N LEU A 13 -15.47 -6.51 18.64
CA LEU A 13 -14.79 -6.24 17.38
C LEU A 13 -13.28 -6.23 17.56
N ASP A 14 -12.75 -5.62 18.63
CA ASP A 14 -11.32 -5.59 18.91
C ASP A 14 -10.72 -7.00 19.00
N THR A 15 -11.39 -7.92 19.71
CA THR A 15 -10.95 -9.32 19.82
C THR A 15 -10.97 -10.02 18.44
N TYR A 16 -12.03 -9.84 17.67
CA TYR A 16 -12.15 -10.38 16.31
C TYR A 16 -11.01 -9.90 15.39
N LEU A 17 -10.75 -8.60 15.39
CA LEU A 17 -9.69 -8.02 14.57
C LEU A 17 -8.30 -8.50 15.01
N GLN A 18 -8.06 -8.70 16.31
CA GLN A 18 -6.80 -9.27 16.80
C GLN A 18 -6.60 -10.70 16.29
N GLU A 19 -7.61 -11.57 16.41
CA GLU A 19 -7.51 -12.94 15.92
C GLU A 19 -7.28 -13.00 14.40
N ARG A 20 -8.00 -12.19 13.60
CA ARG A 20 -7.77 -12.10 12.15
C ARG A 20 -6.35 -11.65 11.81
N SER A 21 -5.83 -10.69 12.54
CA SER A 21 -4.48 -10.17 12.32
C SER A 21 -3.39 -11.19 12.64
N GLU A 22 -3.54 -11.94 13.74
CA GLU A 22 -2.57 -12.99 14.08
C GLU A 22 -2.62 -14.15 13.08
N GLU A 23 -3.79 -14.51 12.58
CA GLU A 23 -3.92 -15.49 11.49
C GLU A 23 -3.23 -15.02 10.21
N ALA A 24 -3.49 -13.77 9.79
CA ALA A 24 -2.84 -13.18 8.63
C ALA A 24 -1.31 -13.12 8.81
N ARG A 25 -0.82 -12.77 10.01
CA ARG A 25 0.60 -12.79 10.35
C ARG A 25 1.18 -14.18 10.17
N ALA A 26 0.57 -15.21 10.76
CA ALA A 26 1.09 -16.58 10.74
C ALA A 26 1.27 -17.11 9.30
N VAL A 27 0.31 -16.81 8.41
CA VAL A 27 0.40 -17.14 6.97
C VAL A 27 1.49 -16.29 6.29
N ARG A 28 1.57 -15.01 6.62
CA ARG A 28 2.53 -14.08 6.01
C ARG A 28 3.98 -14.43 6.32
N VAL A 29 4.25 -14.80 7.57
CA VAL A 29 5.60 -15.17 8.00
C VAL A 29 5.95 -16.63 7.73
N GLY A 30 5.04 -17.42 7.17
CA GLY A 30 5.25 -18.83 6.80
C GLY A 30 5.20 -19.80 7.98
N GLU A 31 4.54 -19.43 9.08
CA GLU A 31 4.22 -20.32 10.19
C GLU A 31 3.02 -21.23 9.86
N LYS A 32 2.15 -20.76 8.95
CA LYS A 32 1.04 -21.52 8.38
C LYS A 32 1.14 -21.59 6.85
N GLU A 33 0.76 -22.72 6.30
CA GLU A 33 0.75 -22.96 4.84
C GLU A 33 -0.59 -22.60 4.20
N THR A 34 -1.65 -22.49 5.01
CA THR A 34 -3.02 -22.19 4.56
C THR A 34 -3.66 -21.15 5.44
N SER A 35 -4.55 -20.34 4.85
CA SER A 35 -5.40 -19.39 5.58
C SER A 35 -6.61 -20.10 6.18
N GLU A 36 -6.97 -19.71 7.38
CA GLU A 36 -8.18 -20.13 8.11
C GLU A 36 -9.04 -18.92 8.50
N GLN A 37 -8.98 -17.83 7.73
CA GLN A 37 -9.76 -16.61 7.99
C GLN A 37 -11.27 -16.90 8.05
N ALA A 38 -11.77 -17.76 7.16
CA ALA A 38 -13.20 -18.13 7.14
C ALA A 38 -13.68 -18.74 8.46
N ALA A 39 -12.83 -19.57 9.11
CA ALA A 39 -13.17 -20.15 10.40
C ALA A 39 -13.26 -19.10 11.52
N ILE A 40 -12.42 -18.05 11.46
CA ILE A 40 -12.50 -16.92 12.38
C ILE A 40 -13.78 -16.13 12.13
N VAL A 41 -14.05 -15.76 10.89
CA VAL A 41 -15.27 -15.03 10.50
C VAL A 41 -16.53 -15.77 10.96
N ALA A 42 -16.58 -17.10 10.77
CA ALA A 42 -17.71 -17.92 11.20
C ALA A 42 -17.95 -17.88 12.71
N ARG A 43 -16.88 -17.88 13.53
CA ARG A 43 -16.99 -17.77 15.00
C ARG A 43 -17.61 -16.44 15.45
N TYR A 44 -17.38 -15.37 14.70
CA TYR A 44 -17.86 -14.03 15.00
C TYR A 44 -19.07 -13.61 14.14
N ALA A 45 -19.70 -14.53 13.40
CA ALA A 45 -20.83 -14.23 12.50
C ALA A 45 -21.99 -13.46 13.18
N GLY A 46 -22.22 -13.69 14.47
CA GLY A 46 -23.23 -12.96 15.25
C GLY A 46 -22.85 -11.50 15.61
N LEU A 47 -21.63 -11.06 15.28
CA LEU A 47 -21.21 -9.67 15.46
C LEU A 47 -21.69 -8.80 14.26
N PHE A 48 -21.72 -9.38 13.07
CA PHE A 48 -22.00 -8.67 11.82
C PHE A 48 -23.40 -9.04 11.30
N THR A 49 -24.41 -8.30 11.77
CA THR A 49 -25.82 -8.50 11.41
C THR A 49 -26.46 -7.21 10.94
N ARG A 50 -27.55 -7.31 10.17
CA ARG A 50 -28.31 -6.11 9.76
C ARG A 50 -28.92 -5.38 10.95
N GLU A 51 -29.38 -6.10 11.98
CA GLU A 51 -29.87 -5.51 13.22
C GLU A 51 -28.77 -4.69 13.93
N GLN A 52 -27.53 -5.20 13.95
CA GLN A 52 -26.37 -4.48 14.50
C GLN A 52 -26.05 -3.23 13.66
N LEU A 53 -26.10 -3.35 12.34
CA LEU A 53 -25.87 -2.24 11.41
C LEU A 53 -26.91 -1.12 11.62
N GLU A 54 -28.20 -1.45 11.74
CA GLU A 54 -29.27 -0.50 12.03
C GLU A 54 -29.11 0.19 13.39
N THR A 55 -28.65 -0.57 14.41
CA THR A 55 -28.37 -0.02 15.75
C THR A 55 -27.24 1.00 15.69
N LEU A 56 -26.14 0.69 14.99
CA LEU A 56 -25.01 1.61 14.81
C LEU A 56 -25.42 2.84 13.98
N ALA A 57 -26.22 2.67 12.92
CA ALA A 57 -26.72 3.79 12.14
C ALA A 57 -27.62 4.73 12.95
N GLY A 58 -28.48 4.18 13.81
CA GLY A 58 -29.30 4.97 14.73
C GLY A 58 -28.47 5.73 15.77
N ALA A 59 -27.42 5.11 16.29
CA ALA A 59 -26.49 5.73 17.24
C ALA A 59 -25.67 6.84 16.56
N GLU A 60 -25.16 6.62 15.34
CA GLU A 60 -24.44 7.62 14.55
C GLU A 60 -25.29 8.87 14.30
N ALA A 61 -26.57 8.68 13.91
CA ALA A 61 -27.48 9.77 13.66
C ALA A 61 -27.82 10.61 14.92
N ALA A 62 -27.68 10.03 16.11
CA ALA A 62 -27.91 10.69 17.38
C ALA A 62 -26.65 11.37 17.96
N ALA A 63 -25.49 11.04 17.47
CA ALA A 63 -24.19 11.56 17.91
C ALA A 63 -23.72 12.78 17.09
N ALA A 64 -22.67 13.45 17.54
CA ALA A 64 -22.08 14.60 16.85
C ALA A 64 -20.56 14.63 17.05
N GLY A 65 -19.83 15.28 16.12
CA GLY A 65 -18.38 15.44 16.21
C GLY A 65 -17.64 14.09 16.20
N ASP A 66 -16.64 13.95 17.06
CA ASP A 66 -15.82 12.75 17.16
C ASP A 66 -16.62 11.50 17.53
N ASP A 67 -17.65 11.61 18.35
CA ASP A 67 -18.50 10.47 18.72
C ASP A 67 -19.27 9.94 17.50
N SER A 68 -19.76 10.83 16.63
CA SER A 68 -20.41 10.44 15.37
C SER A 68 -19.42 9.76 14.43
N GLU A 69 -18.21 10.27 14.30
CA GLU A 69 -17.16 9.68 13.46
C GLU A 69 -16.71 8.30 14.00
N GLU A 70 -16.56 8.16 15.32
CA GLU A 70 -16.26 6.87 15.95
C GLU A 70 -17.31 5.81 15.56
N ILE A 71 -18.59 6.14 15.75
CA ILE A 71 -19.68 5.22 15.45
C ILE A 71 -19.79 4.96 13.93
N ALA A 72 -19.55 5.97 13.08
CA ALA A 72 -19.51 5.81 11.64
C ALA A 72 -18.46 4.74 11.21
N ARG A 73 -17.27 4.75 11.79
CA ARG A 73 -16.22 3.75 11.51
C ARG A 73 -16.63 2.35 11.99
N LEU A 74 -17.25 2.24 13.16
CA LEU A 74 -17.80 0.97 13.64
C LEU A 74 -18.89 0.44 12.70
N ARG A 75 -19.76 1.33 12.21
CA ARG A 75 -20.81 0.99 11.25
C ARG A 75 -20.23 0.52 9.91
N LEU A 76 -19.24 1.22 9.37
CA LEU A 76 -18.56 0.81 8.14
C LEU A 76 -17.88 -0.56 8.30
N THR A 77 -17.22 -0.81 9.43
CA THR A 77 -16.63 -2.12 9.73
C THR A 77 -17.70 -3.21 9.90
N CYS A 78 -18.88 -2.86 10.43
CA CYS A 78 -19.99 -3.80 10.48
C CYS A 78 -20.54 -4.12 9.07
N GLN A 79 -20.64 -3.13 8.18
CA GLN A 79 -21.04 -3.33 6.79
C GLN A 79 -20.06 -4.29 6.07
N GLU A 80 -18.75 -4.02 6.17
CA GLU A 80 -17.72 -4.88 5.61
C GLU A 80 -17.79 -6.30 6.19
N GLY A 81 -17.95 -6.44 7.50
CA GLY A 81 -18.07 -7.74 8.17
C GLY A 81 -19.30 -8.55 7.74
N ILE A 82 -20.42 -7.90 7.36
CA ILE A 82 -21.58 -8.60 6.77
C ILE A 82 -21.20 -9.19 5.41
N VAL A 83 -20.49 -8.44 4.57
CA VAL A 83 -20.04 -8.88 3.24
C VAL A 83 -19.00 -9.99 3.36
N ASP A 84 -17.99 -9.79 4.20
CA ASP A 84 -16.92 -10.76 4.45
C ASP A 84 -17.48 -12.10 4.95
N ARG A 85 -18.49 -12.07 5.82
CA ARG A 85 -19.14 -13.29 6.33
C ARG A 85 -19.70 -14.16 5.21
N GLU A 86 -20.26 -13.56 4.16
CA GLU A 86 -20.87 -14.29 3.04
C GLU A 86 -19.80 -14.78 2.02
N LEU A 87 -18.62 -14.14 1.98
CA LEU A 87 -17.59 -14.42 0.97
C LEU A 87 -16.36 -15.14 1.53
N ALA A 88 -16.19 -15.21 2.85
CA ALA A 88 -14.96 -15.68 3.50
C ALA A 88 -14.49 -17.07 3.01
N GLU A 89 -15.41 -18.03 2.81
CA GLU A 89 -15.05 -19.36 2.33
C GLU A 89 -14.50 -19.34 0.89
N ARG A 90 -15.08 -18.50 0.04
CA ARG A 90 -14.63 -18.33 -1.35
C ARG A 90 -13.31 -17.58 -1.44
N GLU A 91 -13.12 -16.57 -0.59
CA GLU A 91 -11.88 -15.81 -0.50
C GLU A 91 -10.73 -16.68 0.01
N ASP A 92 -10.95 -17.47 1.08
CA ASP A 92 -9.98 -18.44 1.57
C ASP A 92 -9.67 -19.51 0.51
N ALA A 93 -10.65 -19.99 -0.22
CA ALA A 93 -10.44 -20.97 -1.29
C ALA A 93 -9.55 -20.41 -2.40
N LEU A 94 -9.79 -19.16 -2.84
CA LEU A 94 -8.94 -18.49 -3.84
C LEU A 94 -7.54 -18.22 -3.30
N GLU A 95 -7.39 -17.71 -2.09
CA GLU A 95 -6.07 -17.47 -1.47
C GLU A 95 -5.29 -18.77 -1.33
N ASN A 96 -5.90 -19.85 -0.85
CA ASN A 96 -5.27 -21.14 -0.72
C ASN A 96 -4.89 -21.75 -2.08
N ALA A 97 -5.72 -21.57 -3.12
CA ALA A 97 -5.40 -21.97 -4.47
C ALA A 97 -4.20 -21.20 -5.04
N LEU A 98 -4.11 -19.89 -4.80
CA LEU A 98 -2.96 -19.07 -5.19
C LEU A 98 -1.68 -19.45 -4.41
N LEU A 99 -1.79 -19.82 -3.14
CA LEU A 99 -0.67 -20.34 -2.33
C LEU A 99 -0.16 -21.67 -2.87
N ALA A 100 -1.07 -22.55 -3.31
CA ALA A 100 -0.75 -23.85 -3.87
C ALA A 100 -0.27 -23.77 -5.32
N ALA A 101 -0.54 -22.69 -6.05
CA ALA A 101 -0.23 -22.55 -7.47
C ALA A 101 1.27 -22.67 -7.77
N ARG A 102 1.60 -23.32 -8.90
CA ARG A 102 2.96 -23.54 -9.36
C ARG A 102 3.17 -22.95 -10.74
N VAL A 103 4.34 -22.37 -10.93
CA VAL A 103 4.80 -21.77 -12.18
C VAL A 103 5.87 -22.66 -12.78
N PRO A 104 5.68 -23.19 -13.99
CA PRO A 104 6.72 -23.96 -14.70
C PRO A 104 7.96 -23.09 -14.94
N TRP A 105 9.14 -23.59 -14.59
CA TRP A 105 10.41 -22.87 -14.80
C TRP A 105 11.57 -23.84 -15.05
N GLY A 106 12.00 -23.94 -16.30
CA GLY A 106 12.97 -24.95 -16.72
C GLY A 106 12.42 -26.37 -16.56
N ASP A 107 13.18 -27.24 -15.90
CA ASP A 107 12.76 -28.61 -15.57
C ASP A 107 12.00 -28.71 -14.21
N ASP A 108 11.83 -27.56 -13.52
CA ASP A 108 11.23 -27.46 -12.19
C ASP A 108 9.91 -26.68 -12.19
N GLU A 109 9.22 -26.67 -11.04
CA GLU A 109 8.08 -25.83 -10.75
C GLU A 109 8.34 -24.97 -9.52
N LEU A 110 8.07 -23.67 -9.64
CA LEU A 110 8.20 -22.72 -8.53
C LEU A 110 6.82 -22.42 -7.93
N PRO A 111 6.69 -22.27 -6.59
CA PRO A 111 5.51 -21.61 -6.02
C PRO A 111 5.29 -20.25 -6.65
N LEU A 112 4.04 -19.87 -6.94
CA LEU A 112 3.71 -18.61 -7.61
C LEU A 112 4.37 -17.38 -6.92
N ARG A 113 4.29 -17.30 -5.59
CA ARG A 113 4.93 -16.21 -4.82
C ARG A 113 6.46 -16.20 -4.96
N SER A 114 7.08 -17.38 -5.03
CA SER A 114 8.53 -17.51 -5.24
C SER A 114 8.94 -17.11 -6.66
N ALA A 115 8.16 -17.48 -7.66
CA ALA A 115 8.37 -17.06 -9.04
C ALA A 115 8.25 -15.52 -9.20
N GLN A 116 7.25 -14.91 -8.57
CA GLN A 116 7.10 -13.45 -8.51
C GLN A 116 8.30 -12.77 -7.84
N ALA A 117 8.77 -13.29 -6.71
CA ALA A 117 9.96 -12.77 -6.02
C ALA A 117 11.22 -12.90 -6.88
N ARG A 118 11.36 -14.00 -7.64
CA ARG A 118 12.51 -14.25 -8.51
C ARG A 118 12.64 -13.21 -9.63
N LEU A 119 11.57 -12.60 -10.09
CA LEU A 119 11.63 -11.51 -11.08
C LEU A 119 12.52 -10.33 -10.63
N ALA A 120 12.66 -10.11 -9.33
CA ALA A 120 13.52 -9.05 -8.79
C ALA A 120 15.02 -9.38 -8.89
N VAL A 121 15.39 -10.66 -8.98
CA VAL A 121 16.78 -11.14 -8.89
C VAL A 121 17.26 -11.88 -10.14
N GLU A 122 16.38 -12.22 -11.07
CA GLU A 122 16.75 -12.89 -12.32
C GLU A 122 17.54 -11.92 -13.20
N ALA A 123 18.81 -12.23 -13.47
CA ALA A 123 19.73 -11.30 -14.11
C ALA A 123 19.48 -11.15 -15.62
N ALA A 124 19.15 -12.24 -16.31
CA ALA A 124 18.99 -12.23 -17.75
C ALA A 124 17.65 -11.61 -18.15
N TYR A 125 17.67 -10.63 -19.07
CA TYR A 125 16.48 -9.95 -19.57
C TYR A 125 15.46 -10.94 -20.15
N ALA A 126 15.91 -11.84 -21.04
CA ALA A 126 15.04 -12.82 -21.69
C ALA A 126 14.43 -13.82 -20.69
N ASP A 127 15.18 -14.20 -19.65
CA ASP A 127 14.68 -15.12 -18.62
C ASP A 127 13.62 -14.43 -17.74
N ARG A 128 13.79 -13.13 -17.44
CA ARG A 128 12.74 -12.35 -16.75
C ARG A 128 11.47 -12.23 -17.59
N ASP A 129 11.56 -12.03 -18.91
CA ASP A 129 10.40 -12.02 -19.80
C ASP A 129 9.70 -13.38 -19.80
N ALA A 130 10.45 -14.46 -19.95
CA ALA A 130 9.91 -15.83 -19.95
C ALA A 130 9.25 -16.17 -18.61
N LEU A 131 9.92 -15.87 -17.49
CA LEU A 131 9.37 -16.08 -16.16
C LEU A 131 8.13 -15.22 -15.93
N GLY A 132 8.16 -13.95 -16.36
CA GLY A 132 7.04 -13.03 -16.24
C GLY A 132 5.82 -13.50 -17.03
N ALA A 133 6.02 -14.04 -18.23
CA ALA A 133 4.95 -14.64 -19.03
C ALA A 133 4.33 -15.86 -18.35
N ALA A 134 5.16 -16.75 -17.79
CA ALA A 134 4.69 -17.94 -17.06
C ALA A 134 3.94 -17.56 -15.77
N VAL A 135 4.44 -16.58 -15.01
CA VAL A 135 3.75 -16.03 -13.83
C VAL A 135 2.40 -15.45 -14.21
N LEU A 136 2.33 -14.68 -15.31
CA LEU A 136 1.09 -14.08 -15.79
C LEU A 136 0.07 -15.15 -16.20
N GLU A 137 0.49 -16.17 -16.94
CA GLU A 137 -0.39 -17.27 -17.36
C GLU A 137 -1.02 -17.97 -16.15
N VAL A 138 -0.21 -18.38 -15.17
CA VAL A 138 -0.70 -19.00 -13.94
C VAL A 138 -1.59 -18.06 -13.14
N SER A 139 -1.20 -16.78 -12.97
CA SER A 139 -2.03 -15.82 -12.24
C SER A 139 -3.36 -15.56 -12.95
N ALA A 140 -3.36 -15.43 -14.27
CA ALA A 140 -4.57 -15.16 -15.06
C ALA A 140 -5.55 -16.34 -15.10
N SER A 141 -5.10 -17.58 -14.86
CA SER A 141 -5.99 -18.73 -14.77
C SER A 141 -7.03 -18.65 -13.65
N PHE A 142 -6.81 -17.77 -12.67
CA PHE A 142 -7.74 -17.47 -11.57
C PHE A 142 -8.68 -16.30 -11.86
N ASN A 143 -8.65 -15.71 -13.06
CA ASN A 143 -9.42 -14.49 -13.34
C ASN A 143 -10.94 -14.73 -13.33
N ASP A 144 -11.41 -15.89 -13.69
CA ASP A 144 -12.85 -16.20 -13.64
C ASP A 144 -13.36 -16.22 -12.19
N GLU A 145 -12.58 -16.79 -11.25
CA GLU A 145 -12.94 -16.77 -9.84
C GLU A 145 -12.82 -15.35 -9.25
N ARG A 146 -11.78 -14.59 -9.60
CA ARG A 146 -11.66 -13.18 -9.20
C ARG A 146 -12.86 -12.36 -9.68
N ARG A 147 -13.28 -12.53 -10.93
CA ARG A 147 -14.45 -11.85 -11.49
C ARG A 147 -15.74 -12.22 -10.77
N SER A 148 -15.90 -13.51 -10.50
CA SER A 148 -17.05 -14.04 -9.77
C SER A 148 -17.11 -13.51 -8.34
N LEU A 149 -15.97 -13.41 -7.65
CA LEU A 149 -15.88 -12.80 -6.31
C LEU A 149 -16.18 -11.29 -6.34
N LEU A 150 -15.61 -10.55 -7.31
CA LEU A 150 -15.89 -9.11 -7.47
C LEU A 150 -17.38 -8.84 -7.72
N ALA A 151 -18.03 -9.66 -8.55
CA ALA A 151 -19.46 -9.54 -8.82
C ALA A 151 -20.29 -9.81 -7.54
N ALA A 152 -20.01 -10.90 -6.83
CA ALA A 152 -20.70 -11.24 -5.60
C ALA A 152 -20.48 -10.17 -4.50
N ARG A 153 -19.26 -9.66 -4.35
CA ARG A 153 -18.97 -8.57 -3.40
C ARG A 153 -19.74 -7.32 -3.76
N ASN A 154 -19.73 -6.90 -5.02
CA ASN A 154 -20.45 -5.70 -5.46
C ASN A 154 -21.96 -5.80 -5.23
N GLU A 155 -22.57 -6.96 -5.47
CA GLU A 155 -23.99 -7.22 -5.22
C GLU A 155 -24.32 -7.15 -3.72
N LEU A 156 -23.50 -7.78 -2.87
CA LEU A 156 -23.68 -7.77 -1.41
C LEU A 156 -23.50 -6.37 -0.83
N GLU A 157 -22.48 -5.64 -1.26
CA GLU A 157 -22.24 -4.26 -0.82
C GLU A 157 -23.42 -3.34 -1.24
N ALA A 158 -23.92 -3.48 -2.46
CA ALA A 158 -25.11 -2.73 -2.91
C ALA A 158 -26.36 -3.04 -2.07
N ASP A 159 -26.57 -4.31 -1.71
CA ASP A 159 -27.66 -4.76 -0.86
C ASP A 159 -27.52 -4.28 0.60
N VAL A 160 -26.28 -4.29 1.14
CA VAL A 160 -26.02 -3.84 2.52
C VAL A 160 -26.11 -2.33 2.67
N THR A 161 -25.62 -1.57 1.68
CA THR A 161 -25.55 -0.10 1.74
C THR A 161 -26.75 0.60 1.13
N GLY A 162 -27.52 -0.09 0.26
CA GLY A 162 -28.56 0.51 -0.56
C GLY A 162 -28.04 1.38 -1.71
N VAL A 163 -26.72 1.39 -1.97
CA VAL A 163 -26.07 2.19 -3.02
C VAL A 163 -25.53 1.27 -4.10
N ALA A 164 -26.17 1.27 -5.26
CA ALA A 164 -25.83 0.37 -6.37
C ALA A 164 -24.55 0.77 -7.12
N ASP A 165 -24.23 2.07 -7.20
CA ASP A 165 -23.03 2.58 -7.88
C ASP A 165 -21.78 2.37 -7.00
N PRO A 166 -20.81 1.53 -7.41
CA PRO A 166 -19.61 1.25 -6.63
C PRO A 166 -18.75 2.50 -6.38
N VAL A 167 -18.69 3.44 -7.33
CA VAL A 167 -17.94 4.68 -7.16
C VAL A 167 -18.58 5.54 -6.07
N ALA A 168 -19.90 5.80 -6.17
CA ALA A 168 -20.63 6.60 -5.18
C ALA A 168 -20.58 5.96 -3.78
N ARG A 169 -20.63 4.62 -3.70
CA ARG A 169 -20.50 3.89 -2.44
C ARG A 169 -19.15 4.11 -1.78
N ASN A 170 -18.06 3.93 -2.53
CA ASN A 170 -16.72 4.15 -2.00
C ASN A 170 -16.44 5.61 -1.65
N GLU A 171 -16.97 6.57 -2.44
CA GLU A 171 -16.89 8.00 -2.09
C GLU A 171 -17.58 8.29 -0.75
N ALA A 172 -18.73 7.69 -0.49
CA ALA A 172 -19.44 7.85 0.78
C ALA A 172 -18.70 7.21 1.96
N GLU A 173 -18.10 6.03 1.77
CA GLU A 173 -17.30 5.33 2.78
C GLU A 173 -16.05 6.10 3.16
N LYS A 174 -15.27 6.53 2.15
CA LYS A 174 -14.06 7.33 2.34
C LYS A 174 -14.33 8.76 2.80
N GLY A 175 -15.53 9.28 2.53
CA GLY A 175 -15.88 10.68 2.81
C GLY A 175 -15.22 11.68 1.86
N VAL A 176 -14.73 11.23 0.70
CA VAL A 176 -14.06 12.09 -0.30
C VAL A 176 -14.47 11.74 -1.72
N PRO A 177 -14.63 12.73 -2.62
CA PRO A 177 -14.94 12.48 -4.02
C PRO A 177 -13.68 12.02 -4.77
N LEU A 178 -13.80 10.94 -5.57
CA LEU A 178 -12.68 10.37 -6.32
C LEU A 178 -12.31 11.16 -7.58
N ARG A 179 -13.29 11.79 -8.24
CA ARG A 179 -13.06 12.51 -9.49
C ARG A 179 -12.10 13.70 -9.33
N PRO A 180 -12.23 14.59 -8.35
CA PRO A 180 -11.27 15.66 -8.11
C PRO A 180 -9.85 15.16 -7.80
N ILE A 181 -9.73 14.00 -7.12
CA ILE A 181 -8.42 13.37 -6.86
C ILE A 181 -7.80 12.93 -8.19
N LEU A 182 -8.55 12.22 -9.03
CA LEU A 182 -8.08 11.77 -10.35
C LEU A 182 -7.64 12.98 -11.21
N ASP A 183 -8.45 14.04 -11.26
CA ASP A 183 -8.14 15.24 -12.05
C ASP A 183 -6.85 15.93 -11.57
N ALA A 184 -6.63 16.01 -10.26
CA ALA A 184 -5.42 16.59 -9.68
C ALA A 184 -4.16 15.76 -9.99
N VAL A 185 -4.21 14.42 -9.82
CA VAL A 185 -3.05 13.57 -10.07
C VAL A 185 -2.76 13.39 -11.55
N ASP A 186 -3.77 13.38 -12.42
CA ASP A 186 -3.60 13.38 -13.87
C ASP A 186 -2.99 14.71 -14.35
N GLY A 187 -3.41 15.84 -13.77
CA GLY A 187 -2.78 17.13 -13.99
C GLY A 187 -1.29 17.10 -13.66
N ALA A 188 -0.93 16.62 -12.47
CA ALA A 188 0.47 16.47 -12.05
C ALA A 188 1.28 15.53 -12.95
N ARG A 189 0.66 14.40 -13.37
CA ARG A 189 1.27 13.47 -14.32
C ARG A 189 1.55 14.09 -15.67
N VAL A 190 0.60 14.87 -16.22
CA VAL A 190 0.74 15.56 -17.51
C VAL A 190 1.81 16.66 -17.41
N GLU A 191 1.77 17.48 -16.38
CA GLU A 191 2.72 18.58 -16.16
C GLU A 191 4.17 18.07 -16.02
N SER A 192 4.39 16.94 -15.35
CA SER A 192 5.72 16.33 -15.18
C SER A 192 6.21 15.53 -16.40
N THR A 193 5.38 15.29 -17.42
CA THR A 193 5.73 14.46 -18.59
C THR A 193 6.96 14.94 -19.36
N PRO A 194 7.17 16.25 -19.62
CA PRO A 194 8.37 16.70 -20.33
C PRO A 194 9.68 16.37 -19.63
N ALA A 195 9.71 16.37 -18.30
CA ALA A 195 10.86 15.97 -17.50
C ALA A 195 11.00 14.44 -17.44
N PHE A 196 9.90 13.72 -17.24
CA PHE A 196 9.88 12.27 -17.13
C PHE A 196 10.36 11.53 -18.39
N THR A 197 9.94 11.97 -19.58
CA THR A 197 10.20 11.22 -20.82
C THR A 197 11.69 10.96 -21.07
N PRO A 198 12.61 11.96 -21.06
CA PRO A 198 14.03 11.71 -21.28
C PRO A 198 14.67 10.89 -20.15
N GLN A 199 14.20 11.06 -18.91
CA GLN A 199 14.70 10.30 -17.77
C GLN A 199 14.29 8.84 -17.83
N ARG A 200 13.04 8.56 -18.25
CA ARG A 200 12.56 7.20 -18.46
C ARG A 200 13.47 6.43 -19.41
N GLU A 201 13.78 6.99 -20.59
CA GLU A 201 14.65 6.31 -21.56
C GLU A 201 16.04 6.07 -20.98
N ARG A 202 16.65 7.09 -20.37
CA ARG A 202 17.95 6.98 -19.70
C ARG A 202 17.99 5.86 -18.64
N TRP A 203 16.99 5.83 -17.75
CA TRP A 203 16.98 4.86 -16.66
C TRP A 203 16.61 3.45 -17.11
N LEU A 204 15.67 3.32 -18.06
CA LEU A 204 15.36 2.00 -18.62
C LEU A 204 16.58 1.41 -19.36
N ASP A 205 17.30 2.20 -20.14
CA ASP A 205 18.54 1.75 -20.81
C ASP A 205 19.61 1.33 -19.80
N ARG A 206 19.77 2.09 -18.71
CA ARG A 206 20.74 1.79 -17.68
C ARG A 206 20.39 0.55 -16.85
N LEU A 207 19.12 0.38 -16.49
CA LEU A 207 18.66 -0.68 -15.61
C LEU A 207 18.38 -2.00 -16.34
N LEU A 208 17.96 -1.95 -17.58
CA LEU A 208 17.60 -3.11 -18.40
C LEU A 208 18.62 -3.44 -19.50
N GLY A 209 19.50 -2.50 -19.81
CA GLY A 209 20.49 -2.61 -20.89
C GLY A 209 20.00 -2.01 -22.22
N PRO A 210 20.96 -1.70 -23.13
CA PRO A 210 20.67 -0.99 -24.37
C PRO A 210 19.89 -1.83 -25.41
N ASN A 211 19.83 -3.15 -25.21
CA ASN A 211 19.12 -4.08 -26.10
C ASN A 211 17.70 -4.42 -25.60
N ARG A 212 17.19 -3.68 -24.62
CA ARG A 212 15.82 -3.85 -24.14
C ARG A 212 14.78 -3.56 -25.23
N GLU A 213 13.61 -4.09 -25.09
CA GLU A 213 12.46 -3.65 -25.88
C GLU A 213 12.18 -2.16 -25.64
N GLN A 214 11.64 -1.44 -26.65
CA GLN A 214 11.27 -0.04 -26.51
C GLN A 214 10.23 0.14 -25.39
N THR A 215 9.29 -0.81 -25.26
CA THR A 215 8.27 -0.85 -24.21
C THR A 215 8.43 -2.18 -23.45
N PRO A 216 9.29 -2.24 -22.44
CA PRO A 216 9.54 -3.49 -21.71
C PRO A 216 8.30 -3.94 -20.93
N ALA A 217 8.18 -5.24 -20.71
CA ALA A 217 7.08 -5.80 -19.92
C ALA A 217 7.17 -5.42 -18.44
N SER A 218 6.02 -5.36 -17.76
CA SER A 218 5.95 -5.09 -16.30
C SER A 218 6.64 -6.16 -15.44
N ALA A 219 6.97 -7.31 -16.00
CA ALA A 219 7.81 -8.31 -15.35
C ALA A 219 9.19 -7.76 -14.93
N HIS A 220 9.68 -6.72 -15.60
CA HIS A 220 10.95 -6.07 -15.25
C HIS A 220 10.82 -5.05 -14.10
N MET A 221 9.62 -4.70 -13.66
CA MET A 221 9.44 -3.64 -12.65
C MET A 221 10.08 -3.98 -11.31
N ALA A 222 10.04 -5.25 -10.89
CA ALA A 222 10.71 -5.68 -9.66
C ALA A 222 12.24 -5.51 -9.73
N TRP A 223 12.84 -5.80 -10.87
CA TRP A 223 14.26 -5.58 -11.16
C TRP A 223 14.62 -4.09 -11.19
N ILE A 224 13.78 -3.27 -11.82
CA ILE A 224 13.96 -1.81 -11.89
C ILE A 224 13.93 -1.21 -10.49
N ARG A 225 12.92 -1.53 -9.69
CA ARG A 225 12.75 -1.00 -8.32
C ARG A 225 13.87 -1.42 -7.39
N ARG A 226 14.39 -2.62 -7.56
CA ARG A 226 15.53 -3.12 -6.79
C ARG A 226 16.81 -2.33 -7.08
N LEU A 227 16.90 -1.62 -8.20
CA LEU A 227 18.13 -1.04 -8.73
C LEU A 227 19.25 -2.08 -8.81
N SER A 228 18.97 -3.25 -9.36
CA SER A 228 19.88 -4.40 -9.37
C SER A 228 21.29 -4.10 -9.88
N PRO A 229 21.52 -3.21 -10.88
CA PRO A 229 22.86 -2.80 -11.27
C PRO A 229 23.68 -2.10 -10.17
N LEU A 230 23.01 -1.60 -9.11
CA LEU A 230 23.64 -0.92 -7.96
C LEU A 230 23.67 -1.79 -6.69
N GLU A 231 23.31 -3.08 -6.81
CA GLU A 231 23.16 -4.02 -5.69
C GLU A 231 24.43 -4.13 -4.82
N ALA A 232 25.61 -4.01 -5.38
CA ALA A 232 26.87 -4.04 -4.62
C ALA A 232 26.95 -2.95 -3.54
N THR A 233 26.24 -1.84 -3.73
CA THR A 233 26.11 -0.76 -2.74
C THR A 233 25.06 -1.11 -1.68
N TYR A 234 23.93 -1.71 -2.10
CA TYR A 234 22.76 -1.94 -1.26
C TYR A 234 22.61 -3.43 -0.93
N THR A 235 23.54 -3.97 -0.13
CA THR A 235 23.48 -5.38 0.24
C THR A 235 22.40 -5.64 1.28
N LYS A 236 21.84 -6.87 1.29
CA LYS A 236 20.78 -7.25 2.23
C LYS A 236 21.25 -7.19 3.70
N GLU A 237 22.52 -7.48 3.96
CA GLU A 237 23.09 -7.48 5.31
C GLU A 237 23.14 -6.08 5.92
N ARG A 238 23.22 -5.03 5.08
CA ARG A 238 23.27 -3.64 5.51
C ARG A 238 21.88 -3.00 5.63
N SER A 239 20.83 -3.60 5.06
CA SER A 239 19.51 -2.96 4.98
C SER A 239 18.95 -2.62 6.36
N VAL A 240 18.86 -3.59 7.24
CA VAL A 240 18.33 -3.38 8.60
C VAL A 240 19.20 -2.40 9.41
N PRO A 241 20.54 -2.57 9.53
CA PRO A 241 21.37 -1.61 10.26
C PRO A 241 21.29 -0.17 9.77
N VAL A 242 21.25 0.05 8.45
CA VAL A 242 21.16 1.40 7.87
C VAL A 242 19.79 2.01 8.14
N CYS A 243 18.69 1.24 7.98
CA CYS A 243 17.36 1.74 8.27
C CYS A 243 17.17 2.08 9.75
N LEU A 244 17.68 1.25 10.66
CA LEU A 244 17.67 1.55 12.10
C LEU A 244 18.46 2.82 12.42
N ALA A 245 19.63 3.01 11.82
CA ALA A 245 20.43 4.22 11.99
C ALA A 245 19.70 5.47 11.44
N THR A 246 19.00 5.33 10.30
CA THR A 246 18.19 6.41 9.73
C THR A 246 17.06 6.81 10.67
N LEU A 247 16.33 5.84 11.23
CA LEU A 247 15.26 6.11 12.20
C LEU A 247 15.79 6.68 13.51
N ALA A 248 16.93 6.21 13.99
CA ALA A 248 17.59 6.74 15.19
C ALA A 248 18.00 8.22 15.02
N ALA A 249 18.43 8.63 13.84
CA ALA A 249 18.73 10.03 13.54
C ALA A 249 17.50 10.94 13.61
N LEU A 250 16.31 10.39 13.32
CA LEU A 250 15.01 11.06 13.54
C LEU A 250 14.54 11.01 15.00
N GLY A 251 15.24 10.29 15.87
CA GLY A 251 14.87 10.10 17.27
C GLY A 251 13.91 8.93 17.52
N PHE A 252 13.80 7.97 16.58
CA PHE A 252 13.07 6.73 16.76
C PHE A 252 14.03 5.57 17.06
N ASP A 253 13.83 4.92 18.19
CA ASP A 253 14.52 3.70 18.57
C ASP A 253 13.53 2.52 18.48
N LEU A 254 13.57 1.79 17.36
CA LEU A 254 12.65 0.68 17.11
C LEU A 254 12.74 -0.45 18.14
N GLU A 255 13.91 -0.64 18.77
CA GLU A 255 14.09 -1.67 19.81
C GLU A 255 13.47 -1.23 21.13
N ALA A 256 13.40 0.08 21.38
CA ALA A 256 12.75 0.65 22.55
C ALA A 256 11.23 0.85 22.39
N GLU A 257 10.72 0.85 21.16
CA GLU A 257 9.28 0.98 20.87
C GLU A 257 8.54 -0.32 21.23
N GLN A 258 8.09 -0.43 22.48
CA GLN A 258 7.52 -1.64 23.06
C GLN A 258 6.32 -2.22 22.31
N GLY A 259 5.63 -1.43 21.50
CA GLY A 259 4.50 -1.87 20.68
C GLY A 259 4.92 -2.61 19.41
N ILE A 260 6.12 -2.35 18.87
CA ILE A 260 6.56 -2.91 17.60
C ILE A 260 7.17 -4.30 17.80
N ARG A 261 6.79 -5.23 16.92
CA ARG A 261 7.29 -6.62 16.88
C ARG A 261 7.97 -6.86 15.52
N PRO A 262 9.31 -6.61 15.43
CA PRO A 262 10.03 -6.83 14.19
C PRO A 262 10.15 -8.33 13.89
N ASP A 263 9.82 -8.73 12.66
CA ASP A 263 10.12 -10.03 12.08
C ASP A 263 10.97 -9.81 10.82
N LEU A 264 12.29 -9.87 10.97
CA LEU A 264 13.29 -9.49 9.96
C LEU A 264 14.06 -10.71 9.42
N GLU A 265 13.78 -11.91 9.91
CA GLU A 265 14.47 -13.13 9.51
C GLU A 265 14.12 -13.56 8.09
N ASP A 266 15.11 -14.11 7.39
CA ASP A 266 14.90 -14.73 6.08
C ASP A 266 14.48 -16.19 6.25
N ARG A 267 13.22 -16.51 5.95
CA ARG A 267 12.66 -17.86 5.97
C ARG A 267 12.09 -18.22 4.61
N PRO A 268 12.27 -19.47 4.10
CA PRO A 268 11.87 -19.84 2.74
C PRO A 268 10.39 -19.60 2.41
N GLN A 269 9.50 -19.83 3.38
CA GLN A 269 8.04 -19.71 3.20
C GLN A 269 7.48 -18.34 3.56
N LYS A 270 8.31 -17.46 4.11
CA LYS A 270 7.93 -16.08 4.42
C LYS A 270 7.67 -15.31 3.12
N SER A 271 6.60 -14.54 3.10
CA SER A 271 6.28 -13.66 1.97
C SER A 271 7.46 -12.71 1.68
N PRO A 272 7.85 -12.54 0.40
CA PRO A 272 8.87 -11.57 0.04
C PRO A 272 8.39 -10.12 0.15
N ARG A 273 7.09 -9.89 0.19
CA ARG A 273 6.51 -8.57 0.31
C ARG A 273 6.51 -8.14 1.78
N ALA A 274 7.18 -7.03 2.07
CA ALA A 274 7.13 -6.38 3.37
C ALA A 274 5.70 -5.94 3.73
N CYS A 275 5.35 -5.91 5.00
CA CYS A 275 4.07 -5.40 5.48
C CYS A 275 4.09 -5.10 6.98
N VAL A 276 3.18 -4.23 7.41
CA VAL A 276 2.79 -4.06 8.81
C VAL A 276 1.44 -4.71 9.07
N ILE A 277 1.31 -5.37 10.21
CA ILE A 277 0.05 -5.88 10.72
C ILE A 277 -0.18 -5.28 12.11
N ALA A 278 -1.10 -4.32 12.18
CA ALA A 278 -1.48 -3.66 13.42
C ALA A 278 -2.52 -4.52 14.18
N ALA A 279 -2.03 -5.54 14.88
CA ALA A 279 -2.87 -6.52 15.55
C ALA A 279 -3.61 -5.93 16.76
N ASP A 280 -2.93 -5.10 17.56
CA ASP A 280 -3.50 -4.41 18.73
C ASP A 280 -2.74 -3.09 18.97
N PRO A 281 -2.91 -2.07 18.12
CA PRO A 281 -2.22 -0.79 18.32
C PRO A 281 -2.69 -0.08 19.60
N PRO A 282 -1.77 0.56 20.35
CA PRO A 282 -0.33 0.64 20.11
C PRO A 282 0.49 -0.52 20.66
N ARG A 283 -0.11 -1.57 21.23
CA ARG A 283 0.56 -2.62 22.01
C ARG A 283 1.21 -3.72 21.17
N VAL A 284 0.60 -4.07 20.03
CA VAL A 284 1.08 -5.15 19.16
C VAL A 284 0.97 -4.71 17.70
N VAL A 285 2.10 -4.37 17.10
CA VAL A 285 2.25 -3.97 15.72
C VAL A 285 3.40 -4.76 15.11
N HIS A 286 3.10 -5.70 14.23
CA HIS A 286 4.10 -6.54 13.57
C HIS A 286 4.70 -5.81 12.39
N LEU A 287 6.02 -5.63 12.39
CA LEU A 287 6.82 -5.13 11.27
C LEU A 287 7.50 -6.32 10.60
N ILE A 288 7.05 -6.68 9.40
CA ILE A 288 7.50 -7.90 8.71
C ILE A 288 8.23 -7.49 7.45
N THR A 289 9.53 -7.81 7.36
CA THR A 289 10.34 -7.61 6.15
C THR A 289 11.17 -8.84 5.85
N ARG A 290 11.55 -9.00 4.58
CA ARG A 290 12.46 -10.04 4.11
C ARG A 290 13.42 -9.44 3.10
N ALA A 291 14.63 -9.13 3.54
CA ALA A 291 15.65 -8.54 2.69
C ALA A 291 16.14 -9.53 1.61
N GLN A 292 16.26 -9.05 0.38
CA GLN A 292 16.74 -9.78 -0.79
C GLN A 292 17.95 -9.10 -1.46
N GLY A 293 18.35 -7.93 -0.96
CA GLY A 293 19.36 -7.04 -1.54
C GLY A 293 18.76 -6.04 -2.52
N GLY A 294 19.49 -4.96 -2.79
CA GLY A 294 19.08 -3.83 -3.60
C GLY A 294 18.42 -2.72 -2.79
N LEU A 295 18.28 -1.53 -3.39
CA LEU A 295 17.77 -0.35 -2.70
C LEU A 295 16.34 -0.54 -2.20
N HIS A 296 15.55 -1.33 -2.92
CA HIS A 296 14.15 -1.59 -2.55
C HIS A 296 13.97 -2.20 -1.15
N ASP A 297 14.93 -2.97 -0.64
CA ASP A 297 14.87 -3.49 0.73
C ASP A 297 14.87 -2.38 1.78
N TYR A 298 15.65 -1.32 1.52
CA TYR A 298 15.76 -0.15 2.41
C TYR A 298 14.48 0.69 2.33
N GLU A 299 13.99 0.94 1.11
CA GLU A 299 12.74 1.66 0.88
C GLU A 299 11.57 0.93 1.53
N ALA A 300 11.44 -0.38 1.30
CA ALA A 300 10.37 -1.19 1.89
C ALA A 300 10.44 -1.22 3.41
N PHE A 301 11.64 -1.33 4.00
CA PHE A 301 11.79 -1.28 5.46
C PHE A 301 11.35 0.09 6.01
N LEU A 302 11.81 1.19 5.41
CA LEU A 302 11.44 2.54 5.85
C LEU A 302 9.95 2.82 5.65
N HIS A 303 9.36 2.33 4.57
CA HIS A 303 7.92 2.39 4.31
C HIS A 303 7.14 1.69 5.44
N GLU A 304 7.45 0.42 5.69
CA GLU A 304 6.78 -0.33 6.75
C GLU A 304 7.07 0.24 8.15
N ALA A 305 8.25 0.81 8.37
CA ALA A 305 8.53 1.51 9.61
C ALA A 305 7.63 2.75 9.81
N GLY A 306 7.26 3.43 8.73
CA GLY A 306 6.27 4.53 8.77
C GLY A 306 4.92 4.07 9.32
N HIS A 307 4.39 2.97 8.80
CA HIS A 307 3.18 2.35 9.33
C HIS A 307 3.33 1.90 10.78
N ALA A 308 4.42 1.18 11.07
CA ALA A 308 4.65 0.63 12.40
C ALA A 308 4.75 1.72 13.47
N LEU A 309 5.51 2.78 13.19
CA LEU A 309 5.66 3.93 14.10
C LEU A 309 4.36 4.70 14.28
N HIS A 310 3.56 4.85 13.22
CA HIS A 310 2.25 5.49 13.31
C HIS A 310 1.32 4.71 14.26
N TYR A 311 1.12 3.41 13.99
CA TYR A 311 0.22 2.60 14.81
C TYR A 311 0.73 2.40 16.25
N ALA A 312 2.03 2.19 16.45
CA ALA A 312 2.62 2.04 17.78
C ALA A 312 2.72 3.37 18.56
N GLY A 313 2.76 4.50 17.84
CA GLY A 313 2.85 5.85 18.41
C GLY A 313 1.51 6.47 18.80
N CYS A 314 0.37 5.82 18.51
CA CYS A 314 -0.94 6.38 18.84
C CYS A 314 -1.18 6.38 20.37
N ASP A 315 -1.99 7.35 20.84
CA ASP A 315 -2.35 7.42 22.26
C ASP A 315 -3.17 6.18 22.64
N PRO A 316 -2.74 5.40 23.66
CA PRO A 316 -3.46 4.21 24.11
C PRO A 316 -4.86 4.52 24.67
N GLY A 317 -5.12 5.78 25.04
CA GLY A 317 -6.43 6.23 25.52
C GLY A 317 -7.45 6.48 24.41
N LEU A 318 -7.06 6.42 23.13
CA LEU A 318 -7.99 6.55 22.02
C LEU A 318 -8.94 5.34 21.94
N PRO A 319 -10.22 5.53 21.56
CA PRO A 319 -11.12 4.43 21.24
C PRO A 319 -10.59 3.60 20.06
N LEU A 320 -11.06 2.35 19.93
CA LEU A 320 -10.67 1.42 18.86
C LEU A 320 -10.79 2.07 17.47
N ALA A 321 -11.85 2.82 17.26
CA ALA A 321 -12.12 3.49 16.00
C ALA A 321 -10.99 4.44 15.55
N PHE A 322 -10.29 5.06 16.51
CA PHE A 322 -9.18 5.99 16.23
C PHE A 322 -7.80 5.40 16.46
N ARG A 323 -7.69 4.23 17.10
CA ARG A 323 -6.43 3.52 17.19
C ARG A 323 -6.16 2.61 15.98
N ARG A 324 -7.23 2.06 15.38
CA ARG A 324 -7.10 0.96 14.42
C ARG A 324 -7.97 1.10 13.17
N LEU A 325 -9.22 1.57 13.33
CA LEU A 325 -10.12 1.71 12.21
C LEU A 325 -9.86 3.04 11.49
N ALA A 326 -10.08 3.06 10.19
CA ALA A 326 -10.00 4.26 9.36
C ALA A 326 -11.03 4.15 8.25
N ARG A 327 -11.44 5.26 7.67
CA ARG A 327 -12.30 5.26 6.48
C ARG A 327 -11.54 4.79 5.23
N ASP A 328 -10.22 5.02 5.23
CA ASP A 328 -9.29 4.62 4.17
C ASP A 328 -7.86 4.53 4.73
N HIS A 329 -6.92 4.13 3.88
CA HIS A 329 -5.53 3.95 4.27
C HIS A 329 -4.64 5.18 3.98
N ALA A 330 -5.17 6.25 3.39
CA ALA A 330 -4.35 7.37 2.93
C ALA A 330 -3.52 8.01 4.05
N LEU A 331 -4.08 8.13 5.27
CA LEU A 331 -3.38 8.75 6.39
C LEU A 331 -2.11 7.99 6.78
N THR A 332 -2.19 6.67 6.95
CA THR A 332 -1.03 5.86 7.33
C THR A 332 0.00 5.80 6.21
N GLU A 333 -0.45 5.84 4.95
CA GLU A 333 0.44 5.88 3.77
C GLU A 333 1.25 7.18 3.66
N ILE A 334 0.77 8.32 4.20
CA ILE A 334 1.55 9.56 4.22
C ILE A 334 2.91 9.35 4.91
N TYR A 335 2.88 8.68 6.06
CA TYR A 335 4.06 8.50 6.90
C TYR A 335 5.02 7.49 6.29
N SER A 336 4.49 6.47 5.65
CA SER A 336 5.27 5.47 4.92
C SER A 336 5.95 6.09 3.69
N PHE A 337 5.23 6.84 2.87
CA PHE A 337 5.80 7.59 1.73
C PHE A 337 6.74 8.71 2.14
N LEU A 338 6.59 9.26 3.34
CA LEU A 338 7.58 10.20 3.87
C LEU A 338 8.90 9.50 4.17
N LEU A 339 8.87 8.37 4.89
CA LEU A 339 10.09 7.70 5.31
C LEU A 339 10.78 6.96 4.17
N ASP A 340 10.06 6.30 3.25
CA ASP A 340 10.70 5.65 2.10
C ASP A 340 11.35 6.65 1.14
N SER A 341 10.79 7.87 1.04
CA SER A 341 11.35 8.94 0.20
C SER A 341 12.73 9.44 0.65
N ILE A 342 13.20 9.06 1.83
CA ILE A 342 14.58 9.34 2.29
C ILE A 342 15.61 8.76 1.32
N SER A 343 15.29 7.66 0.63
CA SER A 343 16.09 7.12 -0.48
C SER A 343 16.30 8.09 -1.65
N GLY A 344 15.46 9.10 -1.79
CA GLY A 344 15.60 10.19 -2.75
C GLY A 344 16.55 11.33 -2.29
N GLU A 345 17.09 11.28 -1.08
CA GLU A 345 17.99 12.33 -0.55
C GLU A 345 19.47 11.97 -0.79
N PRO A 346 20.22 12.73 -1.61
CA PRO A 346 21.62 12.42 -1.88
C PRO A 346 22.48 12.34 -0.62
N GLY A 347 22.17 13.16 0.40
CA GLY A 347 22.88 13.16 1.68
C GLY A 347 22.81 11.81 2.41
N TRP A 348 21.69 11.11 2.31
CA TRP A 348 21.50 9.80 2.91
C TRP A 348 22.43 8.74 2.28
N HIS A 349 22.54 8.75 0.95
CA HIS A 349 23.46 7.85 0.24
C HIS A 349 24.93 8.13 0.57
N ALA A 350 25.32 9.41 0.62
CA ALA A 350 26.70 9.77 0.99
C ALA A 350 27.02 9.35 2.42
N GLU A 351 26.12 9.59 3.37
CA GLU A 351 26.33 9.29 4.79
C GLU A 351 26.40 7.79 5.07
N HIS A 352 25.45 7.03 4.58
CA HIS A 352 25.33 5.61 4.92
C HIS A 352 26.17 4.69 4.04
N PHE A 353 26.48 5.08 2.81
CA PHE A 353 27.20 4.21 1.87
C PHE A 353 28.58 4.72 1.48
N GLY A 354 28.96 5.91 1.94
CA GLY A 354 30.27 6.49 1.66
C GLY A 354 30.47 6.86 0.19
N LEU A 355 29.38 7.12 -0.54
CA LEU A 355 29.41 7.50 -1.94
C LEU A 355 29.92 8.92 -2.13
N SER A 356 30.59 9.18 -3.25
CA SER A 356 30.91 10.54 -3.68
C SER A 356 29.63 11.36 -3.91
N VAL A 357 29.74 12.68 -3.95
CA VAL A 357 28.60 13.57 -4.18
C VAL A 357 27.87 13.26 -5.50
N GLU A 358 28.63 12.87 -6.53
CA GLU A 358 28.09 12.54 -7.85
C GLU A 358 27.33 11.20 -7.82
N GLU A 359 27.95 10.14 -7.28
CA GLU A 359 27.31 8.82 -7.11
C GLU A 359 26.06 8.91 -6.22
N ALA A 360 26.14 9.64 -5.12
CA ALA A 360 25.02 9.84 -4.21
C ALA A 360 23.82 10.54 -4.90
N ARG A 361 24.09 11.56 -5.73
CA ARG A 361 23.04 12.22 -6.53
C ARG A 361 22.43 11.25 -7.53
N GLU A 362 23.27 10.51 -8.28
CA GLU A 362 22.80 9.56 -9.28
C GLU A 362 21.92 8.46 -8.67
N ASN A 363 22.30 7.94 -7.51
CA ASN A 363 21.54 6.91 -6.82
C ASN A 363 20.21 7.46 -6.27
N ALA A 364 20.20 8.67 -5.75
CA ALA A 364 18.98 9.37 -5.34
C ALA A 364 18.04 9.65 -6.53
N ASP A 365 18.60 10.02 -7.70
CA ASP A 365 17.83 10.20 -8.93
C ASP A 365 17.19 8.89 -9.40
N ALA A 366 17.90 7.77 -9.29
CA ALA A 366 17.35 6.44 -9.60
C ALA A 366 16.20 6.05 -8.68
N ALA A 367 16.31 6.33 -7.37
CA ALA A 367 15.23 6.12 -6.41
C ALA A 367 14.01 6.98 -6.75
N ARG A 368 14.21 8.27 -7.03
CA ARG A 368 13.13 9.18 -7.44
C ARG A 368 12.47 8.73 -8.73
N PHE A 369 13.25 8.28 -9.72
CA PHE A 369 12.70 7.71 -10.96
C PHE A 369 11.79 6.50 -10.69
N SER A 370 12.22 5.57 -9.83
CA SER A 370 11.44 4.41 -9.43
C SER A 370 10.09 4.81 -8.80
N ASN A 371 10.11 5.81 -7.92
CA ASN A 371 8.90 6.35 -7.29
C ASN A 371 8.02 7.10 -8.30
N THR A 372 8.62 7.84 -9.24
CA THR A 372 7.87 8.55 -10.29
C THR A 372 7.12 7.59 -11.21
N ILE A 373 7.75 6.48 -11.62
CA ILE A 373 7.08 5.50 -12.47
C ILE A 373 5.90 4.82 -11.75
N LEU A 374 6.03 4.59 -10.44
CA LEU A 374 4.93 4.07 -9.61
C LEU A 374 3.78 5.07 -9.47
N PHE A 375 4.06 6.33 -9.16
CA PHE A 375 3.05 7.37 -9.12
C PHE A 375 2.26 7.44 -10.43
N ARG A 376 2.96 7.45 -11.57
CA ARG A 376 2.34 7.50 -12.90
C ARG A 376 1.47 6.27 -13.17
N ARG A 377 1.91 5.10 -12.73
CA ARG A 377 1.14 3.87 -12.83
C ARG A 377 -0.16 3.96 -12.01
N TYR A 378 -0.09 4.41 -10.75
CA TYR A 378 -1.26 4.51 -9.89
C TYR A 378 -2.24 5.60 -10.35
N SER A 379 -1.75 6.73 -10.89
CA SER A 379 -2.60 7.75 -11.52
C SER A 379 -3.41 7.14 -12.69
N ALA A 380 -2.74 6.42 -13.60
CA ALA A 380 -3.42 5.74 -14.71
C ALA A 380 -4.37 4.63 -14.24
N LYS A 381 -3.99 3.90 -13.18
CA LYS A 381 -4.78 2.82 -12.58
C LYS A 381 -6.08 3.34 -11.97
N LEU A 382 -6.06 4.44 -11.21
CA LEU A 382 -7.27 5.04 -10.67
C LEU A 382 -8.26 5.40 -11.78
N GLY A 383 -7.78 6.00 -12.89
CA GLY A 383 -8.62 6.30 -14.04
C GLY A 383 -9.22 5.04 -14.68
N TYR A 384 -8.43 3.94 -14.76
CA TYR A 384 -8.92 2.66 -15.23
C TYR A 384 -9.99 2.08 -14.27
N GLU A 385 -9.74 2.06 -12.97
CA GLU A 385 -10.66 1.51 -11.97
C GLU A 385 -12.01 2.24 -11.97
N MET A 386 -12.02 3.57 -12.05
CA MET A 386 -13.27 4.34 -12.15
C MET A 386 -14.07 3.98 -13.42
N ASP A 387 -13.41 3.82 -14.57
CA ASP A 387 -14.08 3.40 -15.79
C ASP A 387 -14.49 1.93 -15.77
N PHE A 388 -13.70 1.04 -15.15
CA PHE A 388 -14.01 -0.36 -14.93
C PHE A 388 -15.31 -0.50 -14.12
N TRP A 389 -15.40 0.12 -12.96
CA TRP A 389 -16.57 0.01 -12.10
C TRP A 389 -17.83 0.65 -12.69
N LYS A 390 -17.67 1.74 -13.44
CA LYS A 390 -18.79 2.36 -14.18
C LYS A 390 -19.38 1.42 -15.24
N ARG A 391 -18.55 0.60 -15.88
CA ARG A 391 -18.97 -0.34 -16.92
C ARG A 391 -19.31 -1.73 -16.39
N PHE A 392 -18.84 -2.08 -15.20
CA PHE A 392 -18.98 -3.39 -14.59
C PHE A 392 -20.40 -3.98 -14.65
N PRO A 393 -21.46 -3.22 -14.39
CA PRO A 393 -22.85 -3.73 -14.49
C PRO A 393 -23.25 -4.19 -15.90
N THR A 394 -22.55 -3.74 -16.95
CA THR A 394 -22.89 -4.02 -18.35
C THR A 394 -21.93 -4.98 -19.04
N ASP A 395 -20.63 -4.96 -18.68
CA ASP A 395 -19.59 -5.75 -19.35
C ASP A 395 -18.95 -6.83 -18.44
N GLY A 396 -19.31 -6.88 -17.16
CA GLY A 396 -18.81 -7.87 -16.22
C GLY A 396 -17.32 -7.75 -15.89
N GLY A 397 -16.72 -6.57 -16.11
CA GLY A 397 -15.32 -6.31 -15.75
C GLY A 397 -14.32 -6.74 -16.81
N THR A 398 -14.35 -6.11 -17.98
CA THR A 398 -13.35 -6.32 -19.06
C THR A 398 -12.04 -5.59 -18.78
N ALA A 399 -10.97 -6.03 -19.46
CA ALA A 399 -9.65 -5.41 -19.37
C ALA A 399 -9.50 -4.14 -20.22
N ASP A 400 -10.60 -3.67 -20.87
CA ASP A 400 -10.56 -2.56 -21.83
C ASP A 400 -9.95 -1.30 -21.21
N GLY A 401 -8.90 -0.81 -21.86
CA GLY A 401 -8.15 0.38 -21.43
C GLY A 401 -7.09 0.15 -20.36
N TYR A 402 -6.99 -1.04 -19.74
CA TYR A 402 -5.99 -1.32 -18.72
C TYR A 402 -4.56 -1.22 -19.27
N GLU A 403 -4.23 -2.04 -20.26
CA GLU A 403 -2.89 -2.09 -20.86
C GLU A 403 -2.52 -0.76 -21.51
N GLU A 404 -3.44 -0.16 -22.29
CA GLU A 404 -3.20 1.10 -22.98
C GLU A 404 -2.87 2.24 -22.00
N ARG A 405 -3.68 2.44 -20.97
CA ARG A 405 -3.53 3.55 -20.02
C ARG A 405 -2.26 3.43 -19.19
N LEU A 406 -1.99 2.25 -18.63
CA LEU A 406 -0.83 2.06 -17.78
C LEU A 406 0.45 2.14 -18.59
N THR A 407 0.45 1.59 -19.81
CA THR A 407 1.60 1.66 -20.74
C THR A 407 1.87 3.09 -21.18
N ALA A 408 0.84 3.84 -21.57
CA ALA A 408 1.00 5.24 -21.96
C ALA A 408 1.54 6.13 -20.81
N ALA A 409 1.12 5.87 -19.59
CA ALA A 409 1.56 6.63 -18.42
C ALA A 409 3.01 6.36 -18.04
N THR A 410 3.48 5.12 -18.17
CA THR A 410 4.76 4.65 -17.63
C THR A 410 5.84 4.38 -18.69
N GLY A 411 5.44 4.00 -19.90
CA GLY A 411 6.34 3.44 -20.93
C GLY A 411 6.70 1.97 -20.68
N VAL A 412 6.00 1.29 -19.75
CA VAL A 412 6.14 -0.14 -19.45
C VAL A 412 4.82 -0.83 -19.75
N ARG A 413 4.86 -1.96 -20.46
CA ARG A 413 3.67 -2.70 -20.87
C ARG A 413 3.11 -3.51 -19.69
N TYR A 414 1.87 -3.21 -19.33
CA TYR A 414 1.10 -3.94 -18.31
C TYR A 414 0.07 -4.81 -19.04
N PRO A 415 0.30 -6.13 -19.14
CA PRO A 415 -0.57 -6.99 -19.95
C PRO A 415 -2.02 -6.99 -19.47
N ALA A 416 -2.96 -6.93 -20.40
CA ALA A 416 -4.40 -6.89 -20.13
C ALA A 416 -4.88 -8.04 -19.23
N ALA A 417 -4.28 -9.23 -19.37
CA ALA A 417 -4.62 -10.40 -18.56
C ALA A 417 -4.40 -10.21 -17.04
N ASN A 418 -3.58 -9.21 -16.64
CA ASN A 418 -3.31 -8.92 -15.23
C ASN A 418 -4.37 -8.03 -14.55
N HIS A 419 -5.33 -7.48 -15.28
CA HIS A 419 -6.24 -6.44 -14.78
C HIS A 419 -7.00 -6.82 -13.50
N LEU A 420 -7.48 -8.07 -13.38
CA LEU A 420 -8.20 -8.52 -12.18
C LEU A 420 -7.27 -8.87 -11.01
N ALA A 421 -6.05 -9.33 -11.30
CA ALA A 421 -5.04 -9.55 -10.26
C ALA A 421 -4.47 -8.24 -9.70
N ASP A 422 -4.58 -7.16 -10.46
CA ASP A 422 -4.13 -5.80 -10.11
C ASP A 422 -5.28 -4.90 -9.61
N MET A 423 -6.51 -5.40 -9.58
CA MET A 423 -7.67 -4.63 -9.10
C MET A 423 -7.56 -4.43 -7.59
N ASP A 424 -7.62 -3.17 -7.15
CA ASP A 424 -7.67 -2.83 -5.74
C ASP A 424 -9.13 -2.79 -5.25
N ALA A 425 -9.41 -3.49 -4.16
CA ALA A 425 -10.68 -3.30 -3.46
C ALA A 425 -10.76 -1.87 -2.90
N GLY A 426 -11.96 -1.26 -2.98
CA GLY A 426 -12.22 0.03 -2.36
C GLY A 426 -11.39 1.20 -2.90
N PHE A 427 -10.93 1.17 -4.15
CA PHE A 427 -10.10 2.23 -4.73
C PHE A 427 -8.87 2.59 -3.88
N TYR A 428 -8.11 1.58 -3.45
CA TYR A 428 -6.87 1.80 -2.69
C TYR A 428 -5.84 2.65 -3.46
N SER A 429 -5.90 2.63 -4.80
CA SER A 429 -5.12 3.52 -5.66
C SER A 429 -5.34 5.00 -5.34
N ALA A 430 -6.57 5.40 -4.98
CA ALA A 430 -6.87 6.77 -4.56
C ALA A 430 -6.23 7.12 -3.21
N ASP A 431 -6.16 6.16 -2.29
CA ASP A 431 -5.52 6.35 -0.98
C ASP A 431 -4.02 6.58 -1.14
N TYR A 432 -3.33 5.77 -1.96
CA TYR A 432 -1.94 5.99 -2.32
C TYR A 432 -1.71 7.36 -2.96
N LEU A 433 -2.54 7.75 -3.91
CA LEU A 433 -2.37 9.02 -4.63
C LEU A 433 -2.57 10.23 -3.71
N ARG A 434 -3.56 10.18 -2.81
CA ARG A 434 -3.74 11.21 -1.77
C ARG A 434 -2.52 11.27 -0.84
N ALA A 435 -1.99 10.12 -0.47
CA ALA A 435 -0.78 10.04 0.34
C ALA A 435 0.46 10.57 -0.40
N TRP A 436 0.60 10.35 -1.72
CA TRP A 436 1.67 10.96 -2.51
C TRP A 436 1.63 12.49 -2.50
N ILE A 437 0.45 13.07 -2.75
CA ILE A 437 0.28 14.53 -2.66
C ILE A 437 0.70 15.00 -1.26
N ARG A 438 0.19 14.35 -0.22
CA ARG A 438 0.38 14.77 1.17
C ARG A 438 1.80 14.59 1.65
N SER A 439 2.47 13.49 1.30
CA SER A 439 3.87 13.28 1.66
C SER A 439 4.80 14.30 0.97
N ALA A 440 4.51 14.69 -0.27
CA ALA A 440 5.24 15.78 -0.94
C ALA A 440 5.03 17.13 -0.24
N GLN A 441 3.80 17.46 0.17
CA GLN A 441 3.50 18.64 0.96
C GLN A 441 4.22 18.61 2.32
N LEU A 442 4.23 17.45 2.99
CA LEU A 442 4.90 17.30 4.29
C LEU A 442 6.43 17.44 4.14
N ARG A 443 7.03 16.88 3.08
CA ARG A 443 8.45 17.12 2.76
C ARG A 443 8.75 18.60 2.49
N ALA A 444 7.89 19.27 1.73
CA ALA A 444 8.04 20.73 1.48
C ALA A 444 7.96 21.54 2.78
N HIS A 445 7.03 21.19 3.66
CA HIS A 445 6.92 21.76 5.01
C HIS A 445 8.20 21.52 5.83
N LEU A 446 8.68 20.29 5.91
CA LEU A 446 9.88 19.92 6.66
C LEU A 446 11.14 20.63 6.12
N ARG A 447 11.30 20.70 4.80
CA ARG A 447 12.41 21.45 4.19
C ARG A 447 12.39 22.94 4.54
N ARG A 448 11.20 23.53 4.69
CA ARG A 448 11.02 24.94 5.09
C ARG A 448 11.29 25.16 6.58
N GLU A 449 10.76 24.29 7.45
CA GLU A 449 10.79 24.50 8.91
C GLU A 449 12.06 23.91 9.56
N VAL A 450 12.55 22.77 9.06
CA VAL A 450 13.68 22.01 9.63
C VAL A 450 14.93 22.17 8.76
N GLY A 451 14.76 22.34 7.45
CA GLY A 451 15.84 22.50 6.49
C GLY A 451 16.07 21.28 5.59
N LYS A 452 17.09 21.39 4.70
CA LYS A 452 17.37 20.37 3.68
C LYS A 452 17.73 18.99 4.23
N ASP A 453 18.25 18.94 5.47
CA ASP A 453 18.66 17.69 6.15
C ASP A 453 17.53 17.13 7.05
N TRP A 454 16.27 17.45 6.75
CA TRP A 454 15.09 17.05 7.52
C TRP A 454 15.06 15.56 7.86
N TRP A 455 15.56 14.72 6.98
CA TRP A 455 15.55 13.26 7.05
C TRP A 455 16.43 12.68 8.17
N ARG A 456 17.27 13.49 8.81
CA ARG A 456 18.14 13.10 9.94
C ARG A 456 18.05 14.05 11.13
N ARG A 457 16.91 14.74 11.27
CA ARG A 457 16.71 15.74 12.34
C ARG A 457 15.71 15.26 13.37
N PRO A 458 16.04 15.30 14.66
CA PRO A 458 15.10 14.94 15.73
C PRO A 458 13.83 15.80 15.73
N GLU A 459 13.88 17.03 15.21
CA GLU A 459 12.72 17.91 15.05
C GLU A 459 11.68 17.32 14.11
N THR A 460 12.10 16.62 13.06
CA THR A 460 11.21 15.85 12.18
C THR A 460 10.52 14.72 12.96
N GLY A 461 11.28 13.95 13.73
CA GLY A 461 10.72 12.90 14.56
C GLY A 461 9.74 13.42 15.62
N ALA A 462 10.02 14.58 16.21
CA ALA A 462 9.12 15.22 17.17
C ALA A 462 7.79 15.63 16.52
N LEU A 463 7.82 16.19 15.30
CA LEU A 463 6.61 16.48 14.53
C LEU A 463 5.82 15.19 14.22
N LEU A 464 6.49 14.16 13.75
CA LEU A 464 5.85 12.87 13.43
C LEU A 464 5.21 12.24 14.66
N ARG A 465 5.90 12.22 15.81
CA ARG A 465 5.32 11.73 17.07
C ARG A 465 4.07 12.49 17.47
N SER A 466 4.02 13.80 17.23
CA SER A 466 2.82 14.59 17.53
C SER A 466 1.63 14.20 16.66
N LEU A 467 1.86 13.87 15.38
CA LEU A 467 0.84 13.39 14.45
C LEU A 467 0.42 11.96 14.78
N PHE A 468 1.36 11.07 15.09
CA PHE A 468 1.09 9.66 15.42
C PHE A 468 0.21 9.51 16.66
N ARG A 469 0.36 10.37 17.65
CA ARG A 469 -0.46 10.33 18.88
C ARG A 469 -1.96 10.43 18.62
N GLU A 470 -2.36 11.06 17.52
CA GLU A 470 -3.77 11.19 17.14
C GLU A 470 -4.34 9.90 16.51
N GLY A 471 -3.49 8.89 16.26
CA GLY A 471 -3.88 7.64 15.60
C GLY A 471 -4.46 7.90 14.21
N THR A 472 -5.58 7.27 13.92
CA THR A 472 -6.29 7.43 12.64
C THR A 472 -7.38 8.51 12.69
N ARG A 473 -7.46 9.31 13.77
CA ARG A 473 -8.51 10.32 13.96
C ARG A 473 -8.53 11.40 12.86
N PRO A 474 -7.38 12.07 12.52
CA PRO A 474 -7.41 13.12 11.50
C PRO A 474 -7.59 12.52 10.10
N THR A 475 -8.23 13.29 9.21
CA THR A 475 -8.20 12.99 7.78
C THR A 475 -6.90 13.46 7.16
N THR A 476 -6.57 12.95 5.97
CA THR A 476 -5.40 13.43 5.22
C THR A 476 -5.52 14.91 4.85
N GLU A 477 -6.74 15.37 4.61
CA GLU A 477 -7.06 16.77 4.28
C GLU A 477 -6.74 17.69 5.45
N GLN A 478 -7.15 17.30 6.67
CA GLN A 478 -6.81 18.05 7.90
C GLN A 478 -5.30 18.11 8.14
N VAL A 479 -4.55 17.07 7.78
CA VAL A 479 -3.07 17.12 7.85
C VAL A 479 -2.51 18.17 6.90
N ALA A 480 -3.04 18.31 5.65
CA ALA A 480 -2.63 19.37 4.74
C ALA A 480 -2.83 20.77 5.32
N GLU A 481 -4.04 21.00 5.78
CA GLU A 481 -4.43 22.29 6.32
C GLU A 481 -3.53 22.72 7.50
N ARG A 482 -3.21 21.78 8.40
CA ARG A 482 -2.31 22.01 9.54
C ARG A 482 -0.89 22.41 9.15
N ILE A 483 -0.39 21.87 8.02
CA ILE A 483 0.94 22.21 7.49
C ILE A 483 0.92 23.35 6.46
N GLY A 484 -0.26 23.96 6.23
CA GLY A 484 -0.44 25.17 5.42
C GLY A 484 -0.60 24.92 3.93
N PHE A 485 -1.22 23.79 3.54
CA PHE A 485 -1.52 23.48 2.13
C PHE A 485 -3.02 23.23 1.93
N GLU A 486 -3.49 23.53 0.73
CA GLU A 486 -4.78 23.04 0.25
C GLU A 486 -4.69 21.52 -0.02
N PRO A 487 -5.75 20.74 0.27
CA PRO A 487 -5.72 19.28 0.14
C PRO A 487 -5.30 18.75 -1.23
N LEU A 488 -5.69 19.38 -2.32
CA LEU A 488 -5.33 18.95 -3.69
C LEU A 488 -4.26 19.84 -4.34
N ASP A 489 -3.50 20.61 -3.56
CA ASP A 489 -2.31 21.31 -4.08
C ASP A 489 -1.22 20.29 -4.43
N THR A 490 -1.04 20.06 -5.73
CA THR A 490 -0.04 19.15 -6.29
C THR A 490 1.29 19.84 -6.62
N ALA A 491 1.45 21.16 -6.42
CA ALA A 491 2.68 21.86 -6.78
C ALA A 491 3.95 21.26 -6.14
N PRO A 492 3.97 20.90 -4.84
CA PRO A 492 5.13 20.21 -4.25
C PRO A 492 5.43 18.86 -4.93
N LEU A 493 4.40 18.07 -5.25
CA LEU A 493 4.54 16.79 -5.93
C LEU A 493 5.09 16.96 -7.35
N VAL A 494 4.54 17.92 -8.13
CA VAL A 494 5.03 18.21 -9.49
C VAL A 494 6.49 18.61 -9.46
N ALA A 495 6.91 19.43 -8.51
CA ALA A 495 8.31 19.82 -8.36
C ALA A 495 9.23 18.62 -8.12
N GLU A 496 8.80 17.64 -7.33
CA GLU A 496 9.57 16.41 -7.08
C GLU A 496 9.58 15.48 -8.32
N LEU A 497 8.45 15.29 -8.98
CA LEU A 497 8.35 14.49 -10.21
C LEU A 497 9.17 15.07 -11.37
N ALA A 498 9.34 16.38 -11.42
CA ALA A 498 10.14 17.05 -12.43
C ALA A 498 11.64 17.07 -12.11
N ALA A 499 12.03 16.87 -10.86
CA ALA A 499 13.41 16.83 -10.42
C ALA A 499 14.03 15.42 -10.48
N ALA A 500 13.22 14.41 -10.77
CA ALA A 500 13.62 12.99 -10.75
C ALA A 500 14.46 12.58 -11.97
#